data_06974345a1c4fc468c595c71e291e7b4
#
_entry.id   06974345a1c4fc468c595c71e291e7b4
#
_cell.length_a   1.000
_cell.length_b   1.000
_cell.length_c   1.000
_cell.angle_alpha   90.00
_cell.angle_beta   90.00
_cell.angle_gamma   90.00
#
_symmetry.space_group_name_H-M   'P 1'
#
loop_
_entity.id
_entity.type
_entity.pdbx_description
1 polymer ?
#
loop_
_entity_poly.entity_id
_entity_poly.type
_entity_poly.pdbx_seq_one_letter_code
_entity_poly.pdbx_strand_id
1 'polypeptide(L)'
;MAISRAQLVKELEPGLNALFGLEYKNYANEHAAIFDTENSDRAFEEEVMLSGFGSAAVKPEGSSVNYDAATETFTARYTHETLALAFSITEEAIEDNLYDRLASRYTKALARSMANAKQVKAANVLNRAFNSSYTGGDGLELCSTAHVIVSGTEQNELSTAADLNETSLEQAMIDIAALTDERGLKIAAQGRKMVIPSALQFTAERLLKSVGRTGTADNDISAVVSMNVIPQGYVVNHFLTDTDAWFIKTDVPNGLKHFVRAPIKTAMEGDFETGNVRYKARERYSFGWSDWRGVFGSPGA
;
A
#
# COMPACT_ATOMS: atom_id res chain seq x y z
N MET A 1 6.06 -41.04 -37.64
CA MET A 1 5.64 -40.62 -36.25
C MET A 1 5.32 -39.15 -36.33
N ALA A 2 4.06 -38.79 -36.21
CA ALA A 2 3.70 -37.40 -36.12
C ALA A 2 4.06 -36.90 -34.74
N ILE A 3 4.86 -35.84 -34.63
CA ILE A 3 5.14 -35.15 -33.38
C ILE A 3 3.83 -34.48 -32.99
N SER A 4 3.22 -34.93 -31.90
CA SER A 4 1.92 -34.35 -31.47
C SER A 4 2.11 -32.93 -30.92
N ARG A 5 1.20 -32.02 -31.27
CA ARG A 5 1.13 -30.64 -30.71
C ARG A 5 1.20 -30.56 -29.19
N ALA A 6 0.70 -31.56 -28.50
CA ALA A 6 0.76 -31.65 -27.03
C ALA A 6 2.20 -31.65 -26.49
N GLN A 7 3.19 -32.10 -27.26
CA GLN A 7 4.60 -32.06 -26.88
C GLN A 7 5.24 -30.70 -27.07
N LEU A 8 4.88 -29.97 -28.14
CA LEU A 8 5.34 -28.60 -28.39
C LEU A 8 4.81 -27.61 -27.33
N VAL A 9 3.56 -27.75 -26.91
CA VAL A 9 2.96 -26.91 -25.84
C VAL A 9 3.72 -27.07 -24.53
N LYS A 10 4.14 -28.28 -24.17
CA LYS A 10 4.90 -28.55 -22.94
C LYS A 10 6.33 -27.99 -22.94
N GLU A 11 6.97 -27.90 -24.11
CA GLU A 11 8.31 -27.30 -24.22
C GLU A 11 8.28 -25.77 -24.17
N LEU A 12 7.20 -25.16 -24.63
CA LEU A 12 7.05 -23.71 -24.69
C LEU A 12 6.63 -23.10 -23.34
N GLU A 13 5.85 -23.82 -22.56
CA GLU A 13 5.36 -23.35 -21.26
C GLU A 13 6.49 -22.89 -20.33
N PRO A 14 7.60 -23.64 -20.11
CA PRO A 14 8.69 -23.19 -19.26
C PRO A 14 9.36 -21.90 -19.74
N GLY A 15 9.51 -21.73 -21.06
CA GLY A 15 10.08 -20.52 -21.67
C GLY A 15 9.20 -19.29 -21.47
N LEU A 16 7.90 -19.42 -21.69
CA LEU A 16 6.93 -18.33 -21.45
C LEU A 16 6.81 -18.00 -19.97
N ASN A 17 6.80 -18.99 -19.09
CA ASN A 17 6.77 -18.79 -17.65
C ASN A 17 8.02 -18.06 -17.13
N ALA A 18 9.20 -18.42 -17.64
CA ALA A 18 10.44 -17.74 -17.29
C ALA A 18 10.44 -16.29 -17.79
N LEU A 19 10.00 -16.04 -19.01
CA LEU A 19 9.87 -14.71 -19.59
C LEU A 19 8.86 -13.83 -18.84
N PHE A 20 7.70 -14.41 -18.49
CA PHE A 20 6.69 -13.76 -17.68
C PHE A 20 7.26 -13.36 -16.31
N GLY A 21 7.90 -14.28 -15.62
CA GLY A 21 8.48 -14.04 -14.30
C GLY A 21 9.57 -12.97 -14.32
N LEU A 22 10.40 -12.94 -15.36
CA LEU A 22 11.44 -11.92 -15.55
C LEU A 22 10.80 -10.53 -15.74
N GLU A 23 9.85 -10.41 -16.66
CA GLU A 23 9.21 -9.12 -16.97
C GLU A 23 8.36 -8.62 -15.80
N TYR A 24 7.66 -9.49 -15.09
CA TYR A 24 6.90 -9.14 -13.90
C TYR A 24 7.78 -8.60 -12.77
N LYS A 25 8.98 -9.17 -12.59
CA LYS A 25 9.95 -8.68 -11.60
C LYS A 25 10.62 -7.37 -11.98
N ASN A 26 10.80 -7.14 -13.30
CA ASN A 26 11.39 -5.89 -13.81
C ASN A 26 10.45 -4.69 -13.67
N TYR A 27 9.16 -4.90 -13.48
CA TYR A 27 8.21 -3.82 -13.25
C TYR A 27 8.42 -3.23 -11.85
N ALA A 28 8.45 -1.90 -11.75
CA ALA A 28 8.68 -1.20 -10.49
C ALA A 28 7.63 -1.62 -9.43
N ASN A 29 8.10 -2.04 -8.27
CA ASN A 29 7.26 -2.55 -7.18
C ASN A 29 7.09 -1.47 -6.09
N GLU A 30 6.36 -0.40 -6.41
CA GLU A 30 6.23 0.78 -5.54
C GLU A 30 5.43 0.47 -4.27
N HIS A 31 4.41 -0.41 -4.36
CA HIS A 31 3.59 -0.76 -3.20
C HIS A 31 4.38 -1.43 -2.06
N ALA A 32 5.45 -2.16 -2.37
CA ALA A 32 6.27 -2.85 -1.37
C ALA A 32 7.01 -1.88 -0.41
N ALA A 33 7.24 -0.64 -0.85
CA ALA A 33 7.83 0.40 -0.02
C ALA A 33 6.82 1.07 0.94
N ILE A 34 5.52 0.85 0.71
CA ILE A 34 4.41 1.51 1.40
C ILE A 34 3.68 0.54 2.32
N PHE A 35 3.32 -0.65 1.81
CA PHE A 35 2.53 -1.66 2.51
C PHE A 35 3.40 -2.72 3.15
N ASP A 36 3.02 -3.15 4.35
CA ASP A 36 3.60 -4.33 4.99
C ASP A 36 2.91 -5.58 4.44
N THR A 37 3.71 -6.53 3.92
CA THR A 37 3.18 -7.70 3.21
C THR A 37 3.12 -8.91 4.12
N GLU A 38 1.94 -9.53 4.20
CA GLU A 38 1.67 -10.75 4.94
C GLU A 38 1.03 -11.81 4.03
N ASN A 39 1.17 -13.08 4.39
CA ASN A 39 0.53 -14.18 3.68
C ASN A 39 -0.78 -14.58 4.38
N SER A 40 -1.79 -14.91 3.58
CA SER A 40 -3.07 -15.39 4.05
C SER A 40 -3.36 -16.78 3.50
N ASP A 41 -4.01 -17.62 4.28
CA ASP A 41 -4.52 -18.94 3.88
C ASP A 41 -6.06 -19.01 3.86
N ARG A 42 -6.73 -17.92 4.25
CA ARG A 42 -8.19 -17.80 4.38
C ARG A 42 -8.85 -17.12 3.18
N ALA A 43 -10.17 -17.10 3.17
CA ALA A 43 -10.94 -16.40 2.14
C ALA A 43 -10.94 -14.86 2.33
N PHE A 44 -10.82 -14.42 3.57
CA PHE A 44 -10.70 -13.04 4.03
C PHE A 44 -9.88 -13.04 5.33
N GLU A 45 -9.27 -11.91 5.66
CA GLU A 45 -8.65 -11.68 6.96
C GLU A 45 -9.43 -10.64 7.73
N GLU A 46 -9.47 -10.80 9.05
CA GLU A 46 -10.04 -9.84 9.98
C GLU A 46 -9.04 -9.54 11.07
N GLU A 47 -8.79 -8.25 11.29
CA GLU A 47 -7.94 -7.75 12.35
C GLU A 47 -8.77 -6.92 13.31
N VAL A 48 -8.79 -7.33 14.56
CA VAL A 48 -9.55 -6.70 15.63
C VAL A 48 -8.65 -5.71 16.36
N MET A 49 -9.07 -4.47 16.48
CA MET A 49 -8.41 -3.46 17.30
C MET A 49 -8.86 -3.64 18.77
N LEU A 50 -7.89 -3.69 19.67
CA LEU A 50 -8.11 -3.78 21.11
C LEU A 50 -7.84 -2.44 21.77
N SER A 51 -8.72 -2.03 22.68
CA SER A 51 -8.59 -0.74 23.37
C SER A 51 -7.37 -0.65 24.33
N GLY A 52 -6.78 -1.77 24.69
CA GLY A 52 -5.74 -1.79 25.73
C GLY A 52 -6.29 -1.41 27.12
N PHE A 53 -5.40 -0.95 27.99
CA PHE A 53 -5.72 -0.50 29.36
C PHE A 53 -5.50 1.00 29.49
N GLY A 54 -6.21 1.62 30.44
CA GLY A 54 -5.99 3.01 30.80
C GLY A 54 -4.71 3.23 31.62
N SER A 55 -4.48 4.47 32.04
CA SER A 55 -3.32 4.82 32.86
C SER A 55 -3.35 4.12 34.22
N ALA A 56 -2.22 3.55 34.64
CA ALA A 56 -2.08 2.94 35.93
C ALA A 56 -2.22 3.99 37.06
N ALA A 57 -3.08 3.71 38.02
CA ALA A 57 -3.25 4.56 39.20
C ALA A 57 -2.20 4.25 40.27
N VAL A 58 -1.84 5.27 41.09
CA VAL A 58 -0.97 5.09 42.23
C VAL A 58 -1.69 4.22 43.27
N LYS A 59 -1.04 3.13 43.70
CA LYS A 59 -1.56 2.24 44.72
C LYS A 59 -1.01 2.67 46.10
N PRO A 60 -1.86 3.18 47.01
CA PRO A 60 -1.44 3.42 48.40
C PRO A 60 -1.10 2.11 49.14
N GLU A 61 -0.26 2.22 50.14
CA GLU A 61 0.09 1.08 50.99
C GLU A 61 -1.16 0.48 51.65
N GLY A 62 -1.30 -0.85 51.64
CA GLY A 62 -2.45 -1.56 52.22
C GLY A 62 -3.74 -1.53 51.38
N SER A 63 -3.80 -0.81 50.26
CA SER A 63 -4.97 -0.83 49.37
C SER A 63 -4.93 -1.97 48.34
N SER A 64 -6.08 -2.32 47.76
CA SER A 64 -6.17 -3.27 46.64
C SER A 64 -5.63 -2.67 45.35
N VAL A 65 -5.24 -3.53 44.39
CA VAL A 65 -4.92 -3.14 43.01
C VAL A 65 -6.21 -2.82 42.26
N ASN A 66 -6.19 -1.78 41.41
CA ASN A 66 -7.29 -1.52 40.50
C ASN A 66 -7.25 -2.51 39.31
N TYR A 67 -8.41 -3.03 38.96
CA TYR A 67 -8.60 -3.84 37.75
C TYR A 67 -9.17 -2.97 36.66
N ASP A 68 -8.63 -3.10 35.44
CA ASP A 68 -9.14 -2.45 34.22
C ASP A 68 -9.47 -3.53 33.21
N ALA A 69 -10.38 -3.23 32.26
CA ALA A 69 -10.83 -4.16 31.25
C ALA A 69 -10.51 -3.61 29.85
N ALA A 70 -9.87 -4.41 29.01
CA ALA A 70 -9.73 -4.15 27.60
C ALA A 70 -11.01 -4.57 26.86
N THR A 71 -11.39 -3.81 25.85
CA THR A 71 -12.54 -4.10 24.97
C THR A 71 -12.10 -4.12 23.51
N GLU A 72 -12.80 -4.89 22.72
CA GLU A 72 -12.70 -4.82 21.25
C GLU A 72 -13.37 -3.53 20.78
N THR A 73 -12.70 -2.76 19.89
CA THR A 73 -13.22 -1.49 19.39
C THR A 73 -13.81 -1.66 17.98
N PHE A 74 -12.99 -1.93 17.01
CA PHE A 74 -13.44 -2.16 15.64
C PHE A 74 -12.66 -3.29 14.97
N THR A 75 -13.21 -3.79 13.85
CA THR A 75 -12.62 -4.88 13.08
C THR A 75 -12.39 -4.42 11.65
N ALA A 76 -11.14 -4.46 11.22
CA ALA A 76 -10.77 -4.25 9.82
C ALA A 76 -10.88 -5.57 9.06
N ARG A 77 -11.64 -5.59 7.95
CA ARG A 77 -11.84 -6.78 7.13
C ARG A 77 -11.23 -6.63 5.74
N TYR A 78 -10.39 -7.59 5.38
CA TYR A 78 -9.70 -7.67 4.10
C TYR A 78 -10.30 -8.79 3.24
N THR A 79 -11.08 -8.43 2.23
CA THR A 79 -11.64 -9.39 1.28
C THR A 79 -10.69 -9.58 0.11
N HIS A 80 -10.21 -10.81 -0.09
CA HIS A 80 -9.27 -11.09 -1.18
C HIS A 80 -9.96 -11.12 -2.53
N GLU A 81 -9.44 -10.31 -3.46
CA GLU A 81 -9.89 -10.28 -4.84
C GLU A 81 -8.96 -11.10 -5.75
N THR A 82 -9.55 -11.74 -6.74
CA THR A 82 -8.80 -12.49 -7.74
C THR A 82 -8.64 -11.65 -9.00
N LEU A 83 -7.38 -11.38 -9.37
CA LEU A 83 -7.03 -10.77 -10.64
C LEU A 83 -6.54 -11.85 -11.59
N ALA A 84 -7.08 -11.85 -12.78
CA ALA A 84 -6.67 -12.77 -13.83
C ALA A 84 -6.79 -12.11 -15.20
N LEU A 85 -5.85 -12.41 -16.08
CA LEU A 85 -5.87 -12.01 -17.46
C LEU A 85 -5.29 -13.14 -18.30
N ALA A 86 -5.80 -13.31 -19.51
CA ALA A 86 -5.37 -14.35 -20.43
C ALA A 86 -5.30 -13.81 -21.87
N PHE A 87 -4.51 -14.48 -22.69
CA PHE A 87 -4.55 -14.32 -24.15
C PHE A 87 -4.60 -15.69 -24.81
N SER A 88 -5.07 -15.72 -26.04
CA SER A 88 -5.05 -16.92 -26.89
C SER A 88 -4.27 -16.65 -28.18
N ILE A 89 -3.64 -17.70 -28.70
CA ILE A 89 -2.96 -17.71 -30.00
C ILE A 89 -3.68 -18.74 -30.85
N THR A 90 -4.06 -18.37 -32.06
CA THR A 90 -4.77 -19.25 -32.97
C THR A 90 -3.85 -20.34 -33.53
N GLU A 91 -4.46 -21.42 -34.00
CA GLU A 91 -3.77 -22.55 -34.61
C GLU A 91 -2.99 -22.12 -35.85
N GLU A 92 -3.58 -21.29 -36.69
CA GLU A 92 -2.98 -20.78 -37.93
C GLU A 92 -1.73 -19.93 -37.62
N ALA A 93 -1.78 -19.09 -36.59
CA ALA A 93 -0.64 -18.28 -36.20
C ALA A 93 0.53 -19.13 -35.66
N ILE A 94 0.23 -20.32 -35.12
CA ILE A 94 1.26 -21.30 -34.70
C ILE A 94 1.86 -21.99 -35.93
N GLU A 95 1.04 -22.35 -36.92
CA GLU A 95 1.48 -23.00 -38.20
C GLU A 95 2.37 -22.08 -39.03
N ASP A 96 2.04 -20.79 -39.09
CA ASP A 96 2.79 -19.77 -39.85
C ASP A 96 4.10 -19.33 -39.17
N ASN A 97 4.51 -20.00 -38.09
CA ASN A 97 5.74 -19.73 -37.28
C ASN A 97 5.85 -18.29 -36.75
N LEU A 98 4.72 -17.59 -36.63
CA LEU A 98 4.63 -16.27 -35.99
C LEU A 98 4.70 -16.37 -34.45
N TYR A 99 4.68 -17.58 -33.95
CA TYR A 99 4.52 -17.94 -32.55
C TYR A 99 5.60 -17.35 -31.65
N ASP A 100 6.89 -17.50 -31.97
CA ASP A 100 7.99 -17.07 -31.09
C ASP A 100 7.98 -15.56 -30.82
N ARG A 101 7.69 -14.77 -31.85
CA ARG A 101 7.67 -13.30 -31.74
C ARG A 101 6.38 -12.79 -31.08
N LEU A 102 5.23 -13.38 -31.40
CA LEU A 102 3.93 -12.94 -30.89
C LEU A 102 3.73 -13.42 -29.44
N ALA A 103 3.98 -14.70 -29.14
CA ALA A 103 3.84 -15.26 -27.80
C ALA A 103 4.72 -14.49 -26.78
N SER A 104 5.98 -14.23 -27.15
CA SER A 104 6.91 -13.48 -26.30
C SER A 104 6.42 -12.05 -26.04
N ARG A 105 5.89 -11.33 -27.07
CA ARG A 105 5.35 -9.98 -26.90
C ARG A 105 4.10 -9.97 -26.04
N TYR A 106 3.16 -10.87 -26.27
CA TYR A 106 1.92 -10.95 -25.47
C TYR A 106 2.18 -11.39 -24.04
N THR A 107 3.14 -12.29 -23.79
CA THR A 107 3.53 -12.68 -22.45
C THR A 107 4.13 -11.50 -21.66
N LYS A 108 4.98 -10.70 -22.28
CA LYS A 108 5.50 -9.46 -21.67
C LYS A 108 4.39 -8.45 -21.40
N ALA A 109 3.47 -8.26 -22.36
CA ALA A 109 2.33 -7.36 -22.20
C ALA A 109 1.41 -7.84 -21.05
N LEU A 110 1.14 -9.15 -20.95
CA LEU A 110 0.37 -9.74 -19.87
C LEU A 110 1.04 -9.49 -18.50
N ALA A 111 2.35 -9.72 -18.41
CA ALA A 111 3.10 -9.49 -17.17
C ALA A 111 3.02 -8.02 -16.72
N ARG A 112 3.22 -7.08 -17.64
CA ARG A 112 3.10 -5.65 -17.36
C ARG A 112 1.69 -5.25 -16.93
N SER A 113 0.66 -5.79 -17.61
CA SER A 113 -0.74 -5.51 -17.27
C SER A 113 -1.10 -6.00 -15.89
N MET A 114 -0.66 -7.22 -15.49
CA MET A 114 -0.89 -7.76 -14.16
C MET A 114 -0.16 -6.93 -13.09
N ALA A 115 1.12 -6.59 -13.32
CA ALA A 115 1.90 -5.76 -12.40
C ALA A 115 1.28 -4.36 -12.25
N ASN A 116 0.90 -3.70 -13.35
CA ASN A 116 0.24 -2.40 -13.34
C ASN A 116 -1.07 -2.44 -12.53
N ALA A 117 -1.94 -3.43 -12.78
CA ALA A 117 -3.20 -3.56 -12.06
C ALA A 117 -2.99 -3.70 -10.54
N LYS A 118 -1.93 -4.38 -10.11
CA LYS A 118 -1.56 -4.49 -8.70
C LYS A 118 -1.14 -3.16 -8.11
N GLN A 119 -0.30 -2.39 -8.81
CA GLN A 119 0.12 -1.06 -8.36
C GLN A 119 -1.06 -0.10 -8.26
N VAL A 120 -1.94 -0.08 -9.25
CA VAL A 120 -3.16 0.75 -9.23
C VAL A 120 -4.06 0.39 -8.05
N LYS A 121 -4.25 -0.92 -7.77
CA LYS A 121 -5.05 -1.35 -6.61
C LYS A 121 -4.43 -0.92 -5.28
N ALA A 122 -3.12 -1.03 -5.14
CA ALA A 122 -2.40 -0.55 -3.97
C ALA A 122 -2.53 0.97 -3.81
N ALA A 123 -2.28 1.74 -4.87
CA ALA A 123 -2.39 3.19 -4.84
C ALA A 123 -3.82 3.67 -4.55
N ASN A 124 -4.84 2.92 -4.95
CA ASN A 124 -6.24 3.27 -4.70
C ASN A 124 -6.59 3.33 -3.20
N VAL A 125 -5.85 2.68 -2.32
CA VAL A 125 -6.02 2.86 -0.87
C VAL A 125 -5.72 4.30 -0.48
N LEU A 126 -4.62 4.88 -0.99
CA LEU A 126 -4.23 6.27 -0.75
C LEU A 126 -5.05 7.26 -1.58
N ASN A 127 -5.36 6.96 -2.85
CA ASN A 127 -6.21 7.80 -3.69
C ASN A 127 -7.62 8.03 -3.10
N ARG A 128 -8.05 7.14 -2.22
CA ARG A 128 -9.37 7.19 -1.56
C ARG A 128 -9.26 7.55 -0.08
N ALA A 129 -8.07 7.94 0.38
CA ALA A 129 -7.78 8.16 1.79
C ALA A 129 -8.66 9.23 2.43
N PHE A 130 -9.11 10.22 1.65
CA PHE A 130 -9.96 11.34 2.10
C PHE A 130 -11.41 11.19 1.64
N ASN A 131 -11.82 10.03 1.15
CA ASN A 131 -13.15 9.82 0.59
C ASN A 131 -14.02 8.98 1.55
N SER A 132 -15.01 9.60 2.15
CA SER A 132 -15.94 9.01 3.11
C SER A 132 -16.79 7.84 2.57
N SER A 133 -16.77 7.58 1.26
CA SER A 133 -17.39 6.39 0.67
C SER A 133 -16.57 5.12 0.83
N TYR A 134 -15.30 5.23 1.26
CA TYR A 134 -14.37 4.11 1.44
C TYR A 134 -13.89 4.05 2.88
N THR A 135 -14.70 3.44 3.72
CA THR A 135 -14.50 3.41 5.17
C THR A 135 -13.70 2.20 5.63
N GLY A 136 -12.93 2.39 6.70
CA GLY A 136 -12.22 1.34 7.43
C GLY A 136 -13.10 0.61 8.45
N GLY A 137 -12.43 -0.06 9.38
CA GLY A 137 -13.11 -0.80 10.46
C GLY A 137 -13.83 0.10 11.46
N ASP A 138 -13.36 1.33 11.64
CA ASP A 138 -13.95 2.37 12.49
C ASP A 138 -15.12 3.13 11.84
N GLY A 139 -15.43 2.83 10.56
CA GLY A 139 -16.52 3.45 9.81
C GLY A 139 -16.16 4.79 9.15
N LEU A 140 -14.88 5.22 9.23
CA LEU A 140 -14.38 6.44 8.60
C LEU A 140 -13.36 6.12 7.50
N GLU A 141 -13.05 7.12 6.68
CA GLU A 141 -11.98 7.09 5.68
C GLU A 141 -10.60 6.91 6.32
N LEU A 142 -9.58 6.57 5.54
CA LEU A 142 -8.22 6.32 6.05
C LEU A 142 -7.62 7.55 6.73
N CYS A 143 -7.77 8.74 6.13
CA CYS A 143 -7.35 10.00 6.71
C CYS A 143 -8.60 10.82 7.04
N SER A 144 -8.75 11.19 8.30
CA SER A 144 -9.90 11.93 8.80
C SER A 144 -9.51 12.80 10.01
N THR A 145 -10.23 13.89 10.19
CA THR A 145 -10.07 14.77 11.36
C THR A 145 -10.87 14.31 12.57
N ALA A 146 -11.62 13.21 12.48
CA ALA A 146 -12.61 12.83 13.50
C ALA A 146 -12.69 11.31 13.75
N HIS A 147 -11.57 10.58 13.72
CA HIS A 147 -11.54 9.16 14.12
C HIS A 147 -12.03 8.98 15.54
N VAL A 148 -13.03 8.13 15.72
CA VAL A 148 -13.61 7.86 17.04
C VAL A 148 -12.77 6.84 17.79
N ILE A 149 -12.32 7.22 18.97
CA ILE A 149 -11.62 6.35 19.92
C ILE A 149 -12.40 6.26 21.24
N VAL A 150 -12.10 5.29 22.07
CA VAL A 150 -12.81 5.11 23.35
C VAL A 150 -12.72 6.35 24.25
N SER A 151 -11.62 7.08 24.20
CA SER A 151 -11.38 8.29 25.01
C SER A 151 -11.87 9.60 24.37
N GLY A 152 -12.32 9.58 23.10
CA GLY A 152 -12.75 10.80 22.41
C GLY A 152 -12.64 10.70 20.89
N THR A 153 -12.06 11.73 20.27
CA THR A 153 -11.76 11.77 18.85
C THR A 153 -10.31 12.16 18.61
N GLU A 154 -9.72 11.60 17.59
CA GLU A 154 -8.35 11.86 17.14
C GLU A 154 -8.33 12.15 15.63
N GLN A 155 -7.23 12.73 15.15
CA GLN A 155 -7.05 13.04 13.73
C GLN A 155 -5.73 12.49 13.20
N ASN A 156 -5.72 12.06 11.95
CA ASN A 156 -4.52 11.72 11.19
C ASN A 156 -4.44 12.50 9.86
N GLU A 157 -5.11 13.62 9.84
CA GLU A 157 -5.14 14.59 8.75
C GLU A 157 -4.90 15.98 9.32
N LEU A 158 -4.34 16.91 8.52
CA LEU A 158 -4.24 18.30 8.91
C LEU A 158 -5.64 18.91 9.08
N SER A 159 -5.89 19.63 10.17
CA SER A 159 -7.18 20.29 10.42
C SER A 159 -7.59 21.28 9.32
N THR A 160 -6.62 21.79 8.58
CA THR A 160 -6.83 22.57 7.36
C THR A 160 -5.94 21.96 6.29
N ALA A 161 -6.53 21.56 5.17
CA ALA A 161 -5.81 21.04 4.02
C ALA A 161 -4.70 22.00 3.59
N ALA A 162 -3.51 21.47 3.33
CA ALA A 162 -2.36 22.28 2.96
C ALA A 162 -1.42 21.53 2.03
N ASP A 163 -0.86 22.26 1.07
CA ASP A 163 0.20 21.77 0.20
C ASP A 163 1.45 21.39 0.98
N LEU A 164 2.27 20.53 0.39
CA LEU A 164 3.53 20.12 0.98
C LEU A 164 4.52 21.30 1.03
N ASN A 165 4.73 21.82 2.22
CA ASN A 165 5.72 22.84 2.54
C ASN A 165 6.34 22.58 3.92
N GLU A 166 7.31 23.39 4.33
CA GLU A 166 8.00 23.22 5.61
C GLU A 166 7.02 23.29 6.79
N THR A 167 6.15 24.31 6.81
CA THR A 167 5.21 24.54 7.90
C THR A 167 4.15 23.42 8.02
N SER A 168 3.60 22.97 6.88
CA SER A 168 2.63 21.87 6.88
C SER A 168 3.26 20.54 7.32
N LEU A 169 4.51 20.32 6.94
CA LEU A 169 5.26 19.13 7.36
C LEU A 169 5.59 19.18 8.86
N GLU A 170 6.03 20.33 9.38
CA GLU A 170 6.27 20.51 10.82
C GLU A 170 5.00 20.27 11.63
N GLN A 171 3.85 20.82 11.19
CA GLN A 171 2.57 20.61 11.86
C GLN A 171 2.17 19.14 11.85
N ALA A 172 2.31 18.45 10.71
CA ALA A 172 2.02 17.03 10.62
C ALA A 172 2.88 16.20 11.59
N MET A 173 4.15 16.55 11.75
CA MET A 173 5.02 15.84 12.71
C MET A 173 4.62 16.10 14.17
N ILE A 174 4.14 17.31 14.49
CA ILE A 174 3.60 17.63 15.81
C ILE A 174 2.33 16.82 16.07
N ASP A 175 1.43 16.76 15.10
CA ASP A 175 0.16 16.01 15.21
C ASP A 175 0.42 14.51 15.35
N ILE A 176 1.36 13.93 14.57
CA ILE A 176 1.78 12.54 14.71
C ILE A 176 2.32 12.25 16.12
N ALA A 177 3.17 13.12 16.65
CA ALA A 177 3.71 12.94 18.00
C ALA A 177 2.64 13.12 19.11
N ALA A 178 1.55 13.79 18.81
CA ALA A 178 0.42 13.97 19.71
C ALA A 178 -0.54 12.77 19.75
N LEU A 179 -0.49 11.86 18.78
CA LEU A 179 -1.40 10.71 18.70
C LEU A 179 -1.45 9.89 19.99
N THR A 180 -2.66 9.41 20.29
CA THR A 180 -2.93 8.57 21.47
C THR A 180 -3.48 7.21 21.05
N ASP A 181 -3.46 6.26 21.97
CA ASP A 181 -4.15 4.98 21.82
C ASP A 181 -5.66 5.12 22.03
N GLU A 182 -6.40 4.01 21.97
CA GLU A 182 -7.85 3.98 22.20
C GLU A 182 -8.29 4.51 23.57
N ARG A 183 -7.39 4.49 24.57
CA ARG A 183 -7.64 4.92 25.95
C ARG A 183 -7.07 6.31 26.26
N GLY A 184 -6.52 7.01 25.27
CA GLY A 184 -5.94 8.33 25.39
C GLY A 184 -4.50 8.36 25.93
N LEU A 185 -3.80 7.21 25.95
CA LEU A 185 -2.39 7.17 26.32
C LEU A 185 -1.53 7.57 25.12
N LYS A 186 -0.53 8.43 25.34
CA LYS A 186 0.44 8.84 24.32
C LYS A 186 1.22 7.65 23.81
N ILE A 187 1.20 7.42 22.48
CA ILE A 187 1.95 6.33 21.83
C ILE A 187 3.32 6.78 21.34
N ALA A 188 3.62 8.09 21.35
CA ALA A 188 4.86 8.69 20.88
C ALA A 188 5.21 8.27 19.43
N ALA A 189 4.21 8.22 18.58
CA ALA A 189 4.37 7.87 17.16
C ALA A 189 5.33 8.82 16.45
N GLN A 190 6.03 8.30 15.43
CA GLN A 190 6.99 9.05 14.63
C GLN A 190 6.73 8.81 13.14
N GLY A 191 6.86 9.86 12.33
CA GLY A 191 6.89 9.74 10.89
C GLY A 191 8.15 8.96 10.45
N ARG A 192 8.00 8.03 9.52
CA ARG A 192 9.11 7.21 9.03
C ARG A 192 9.43 7.45 7.56
N LYS A 193 8.41 7.53 6.74
CA LYS A 193 8.56 7.60 5.28
C LYS A 193 7.46 8.48 4.70
N MET A 194 7.83 9.34 3.76
CA MET A 194 6.87 10.14 3.01
C MET A 194 6.49 9.42 1.71
N VAL A 195 5.20 9.44 1.34
CA VAL A 195 4.67 8.94 0.07
C VAL A 195 4.04 10.09 -0.68
N ILE A 196 4.49 10.32 -1.89
CA ILE A 196 4.11 11.50 -2.69
C ILE A 196 3.85 11.13 -4.16
N PRO A 197 3.03 11.91 -4.88
CA PRO A 197 2.93 11.84 -6.32
C PRO A 197 4.21 12.39 -7.00
N SER A 198 4.38 12.10 -8.27
CA SER A 198 5.52 12.58 -9.05
C SER A 198 5.63 14.11 -9.13
N ALA A 199 4.50 14.82 -9.05
CA ALA A 199 4.46 16.28 -9.07
C ALA A 199 5.20 16.93 -7.88
N LEU A 200 5.14 16.31 -6.70
CA LEU A 200 5.76 16.81 -5.47
C LEU A 200 7.22 16.37 -5.28
N GLN A 201 7.79 15.56 -6.19
CA GLN A 201 9.13 14.98 -6.03
C GLN A 201 10.21 16.04 -5.77
N PHE A 202 10.23 17.12 -6.55
CA PHE A 202 11.25 18.16 -6.41
C PHE A 202 11.05 19.03 -5.15
N THR A 203 9.80 19.17 -4.72
CA THR A 203 9.48 19.86 -3.45
C THR A 203 9.95 19.04 -2.26
N ALA A 204 9.66 17.74 -2.24
CA ALA A 204 10.12 16.83 -1.20
C ALA A 204 11.65 16.73 -1.14
N GLU A 205 12.33 16.68 -2.29
CA GLU A 205 13.80 16.67 -2.33
C GLU A 205 14.39 17.94 -1.70
N ARG A 206 13.85 19.11 -2.02
CA ARG A 206 14.27 20.37 -1.40
C ARG A 206 14.00 20.40 0.10
N LEU A 207 12.83 19.97 0.55
CA LEU A 207 12.46 19.99 1.97
C LEU A 207 13.30 19.02 2.81
N LEU A 208 13.59 17.81 2.29
CA LEU A 208 14.23 16.76 3.06
C LEU A 208 15.77 16.76 2.95
N LYS A 209 16.36 17.51 2.00
CA LYS A 209 17.81 17.51 1.79
C LYS A 209 18.48 18.87 1.79
N SER A 210 17.73 19.99 1.76
CA SER A 210 18.33 21.31 1.84
C SER A 210 18.85 21.60 3.25
N VAL A 211 20.12 21.92 3.38
CA VAL A 211 20.74 22.28 4.67
C VAL A 211 20.20 23.61 5.20
N GLY A 212 19.95 24.57 4.31
CA GLY A 212 19.33 25.84 4.65
C GLY A 212 17.80 25.79 4.48
N ARG A 213 17.12 26.64 5.25
CA ARG A 213 15.67 26.78 5.18
C ARG A 213 15.25 27.24 3.78
N THR A 214 14.25 26.56 3.20
CA THR A 214 13.76 26.89 1.87
C THR A 214 12.87 28.13 1.92
N GLY A 215 13.10 29.09 1.01
CA GLY A 215 12.24 30.27 0.85
C GLY A 215 12.59 31.48 1.73
N THR A 216 13.70 31.45 2.47
CA THR A 216 14.19 32.62 3.25
C THR A 216 15.54 33.13 2.68
N ALA A 217 15.78 34.44 2.86
CA ALA A 217 17.08 35.05 2.55
C ALA A 217 18.09 34.91 3.71
N ASP A 218 17.62 34.47 4.87
CA ASP A 218 18.41 34.31 6.08
C ASP A 218 19.17 32.97 6.05
N ASN A 219 20.27 32.90 6.76
CA ASN A 219 21.11 31.71 6.84
C ASN A 219 20.60 30.73 7.93
N ASP A 220 19.29 30.52 7.96
CA ASP A 220 18.63 29.62 8.91
C ASP A 220 18.85 28.14 8.49
N ILE A 221 19.06 27.30 9.49
CA ILE A 221 19.10 25.83 9.27
C ILE A 221 17.71 25.28 9.01
N SER A 222 17.59 24.29 8.14
CA SER A 222 16.37 23.51 8.01
C SER A 222 16.22 22.59 9.23
N ALA A 223 15.18 22.81 10.05
CA ALA A 223 14.87 21.98 11.20
C ALA A 223 14.50 20.54 10.75
N VAL A 224 13.76 20.41 9.67
CA VAL A 224 13.33 19.14 9.07
C VAL A 224 14.52 18.22 8.77
N VAL A 225 15.56 18.80 8.16
CA VAL A 225 16.79 18.05 7.81
C VAL A 225 17.64 17.80 9.04
N SER A 226 17.85 18.82 9.88
CA SER A 226 18.71 18.73 11.06
C SER A 226 18.22 17.69 12.07
N MET A 227 16.92 17.59 12.26
CA MET A 227 16.29 16.61 13.16
C MET A 227 16.04 15.25 12.49
N ASN A 228 16.26 15.14 11.17
CA ASN A 228 15.97 13.91 10.40
C ASN A 228 14.55 13.38 10.66
N VAL A 229 13.54 14.24 10.54
CA VAL A 229 12.15 13.95 10.92
C VAL A 229 11.52 12.84 10.09
N ILE A 230 12.02 12.59 8.87
CA ILE A 230 11.60 11.49 7.98
C ILE A 230 12.82 10.59 7.68
N PRO A 231 13.19 9.68 8.57
CA PRO A 231 14.46 8.95 8.48
C PRO A 231 14.58 8.01 7.27
N GLN A 232 13.46 7.54 6.71
CA GLN A 232 13.43 6.70 5.52
C GLN A 232 13.26 7.51 4.21
N GLY A 233 13.29 8.85 4.30
CA GLY A 233 13.11 9.72 3.15
C GLY A 233 11.73 9.61 2.52
N TYR A 234 11.66 9.80 1.20
CA TYR A 234 10.40 9.75 0.47
C TYR A 234 10.40 8.68 -0.61
N VAL A 235 9.20 8.25 -0.98
CA VAL A 235 8.91 7.36 -2.11
C VAL A 235 7.92 8.06 -3.02
N VAL A 236 8.24 8.06 -4.32
CA VAL A 236 7.32 8.54 -5.36
C VAL A 236 6.42 7.37 -5.78
N ASN A 237 5.11 7.58 -5.71
CA ASN A 237 4.14 6.65 -6.25
C ASN A 237 3.50 7.26 -7.50
N HIS A 238 3.78 6.66 -8.66
CA HIS A 238 3.32 7.14 -9.97
C HIS A 238 1.83 6.88 -10.23
N PHE A 239 1.18 6.10 -9.37
CA PHE A 239 -0.24 5.73 -9.49
C PHE A 239 -1.15 6.57 -8.58
N LEU A 240 -0.61 7.54 -7.85
CA LEU A 240 -1.41 8.56 -7.19
C LEU A 240 -2.03 9.47 -8.23
N THR A 241 -3.33 9.67 -8.13
CA THR A 241 -4.11 10.47 -9.09
C THR A 241 -4.18 11.93 -8.70
N ASP A 242 -4.10 12.21 -7.40
CA ASP A 242 -4.01 13.55 -6.87
C ASP A 242 -2.55 14.04 -6.93
N THR A 243 -2.36 15.25 -7.46
CA THR A 243 -1.03 15.85 -7.66
C THR A 243 -0.51 16.57 -6.43
N ASP A 244 -1.38 16.91 -5.49
CA ASP A 244 -1.08 17.76 -4.34
C ASP A 244 -1.14 16.98 -3.02
N ALA A 245 -1.82 15.83 -3.00
CA ALA A 245 -1.90 14.98 -1.83
C ALA A 245 -0.54 14.38 -1.44
N TRP A 246 -0.26 14.37 -0.14
CA TRP A 246 0.94 13.76 0.40
C TRP A 246 0.65 13.01 1.70
N PHE A 247 1.44 11.96 1.95
CA PHE A 247 1.23 11.07 3.07
C PHE A 247 2.53 10.80 3.81
N ILE A 248 2.44 10.54 5.11
CA ILE A 248 3.53 10.11 5.97
C ILE A 248 3.16 8.77 6.58
N LYS A 249 3.93 7.71 6.26
CA LYS A 249 3.85 6.44 6.97
C LYS A 249 4.52 6.60 8.33
N THR A 250 3.81 6.24 9.41
CA THR A 250 4.31 6.27 10.77
C THR A 250 4.95 4.94 11.17
N ASP A 251 5.47 4.84 12.39
CA ASP A 251 5.98 3.61 12.99
C ASP A 251 4.94 2.81 13.77
N VAL A 252 3.70 3.25 13.75
CA VAL A 252 2.58 2.53 14.38
C VAL A 252 2.37 1.19 13.67
N PRO A 253 2.35 0.08 14.42
CA PRO A 253 2.13 -1.25 13.84
C PRO A 253 0.72 -1.37 13.25
N ASN A 254 0.56 -2.35 12.35
CA ASN A 254 -0.74 -2.66 11.73
C ASN A 254 -1.37 -1.52 10.92
N GLY A 255 -0.56 -0.61 10.37
CA GLY A 255 -1.02 0.44 9.46
C GLY A 255 -1.45 -0.13 8.10
N LEU A 256 -0.75 0.26 7.03
CA LEU A 256 -1.05 -0.21 5.67
C LEU A 256 -0.60 -1.66 5.46
N LYS A 257 -1.53 -2.54 5.08
CA LYS A 257 -1.30 -3.98 4.88
C LYS A 257 -1.61 -4.46 3.47
N HIS A 258 -0.83 -5.43 3.05
CA HIS A 258 -1.01 -6.19 1.82
C HIS A 258 -1.03 -7.68 2.14
N PHE A 259 -2.19 -8.32 2.03
CA PHE A 259 -2.33 -9.76 2.21
C PHE A 259 -2.26 -10.49 0.88
N VAL A 260 -1.30 -11.42 0.77
CA VAL A 260 -1.14 -12.29 -0.40
C VAL A 260 -1.82 -13.62 -0.12
N ARG A 261 -2.96 -13.89 -0.79
CA ARG A 261 -3.68 -15.17 -0.66
C ARG A 261 -3.15 -16.21 -1.63
N ALA A 262 -2.87 -15.83 -2.86
CA ALA A 262 -2.23 -16.68 -3.85
C ALA A 262 -1.25 -15.83 -4.66
N PRO A 263 0.04 -16.19 -4.64
CA PRO A 263 1.03 -15.52 -5.47
C PRO A 263 0.69 -15.73 -6.95
N ILE A 264 1.29 -14.91 -7.80
CA ILE A 264 1.05 -15.01 -9.23
C ILE A 264 1.38 -16.41 -9.75
N LYS A 265 0.43 -16.99 -10.47
CA LYS A 265 0.53 -18.28 -11.13
C LYS A 265 0.14 -18.14 -12.58
N THR A 266 0.89 -18.79 -13.44
CA THR A 266 0.63 -18.90 -14.87
C THR A 266 0.16 -20.32 -15.19
N ALA A 267 -0.63 -20.48 -16.23
CA ALA A 267 -1.04 -21.76 -16.77
C ALA A 267 -1.28 -21.64 -18.27
N MET A 268 -0.94 -22.68 -19.02
CA MET A 268 -1.13 -22.81 -20.44
C MET A 268 -1.96 -24.04 -20.75
N GLU A 269 -2.94 -23.91 -21.64
CA GLU A 269 -3.84 -25.00 -22.03
C GLU A 269 -4.22 -24.85 -23.50
N GLY A 270 -4.28 -25.97 -24.21
CA GLY A 270 -4.81 -26.01 -25.57
C GLY A 270 -6.31 -26.25 -25.57
N ASP A 271 -7.01 -25.56 -26.46
CA ASP A 271 -8.44 -25.79 -26.69
C ASP A 271 -8.59 -26.82 -27.81
N PHE A 272 -9.26 -27.94 -27.50
CA PHE A 272 -9.44 -29.03 -28.44
C PHE A 272 -10.39 -28.65 -29.62
N GLU A 273 -11.41 -27.84 -29.34
CA GLU A 273 -12.42 -27.49 -30.36
C GLU A 273 -11.90 -26.47 -31.39
N THR A 274 -11.11 -25.48 -30.91
CA THR A 274 -10.62 -24.40 -31.75
C THR A 274 -9.15 -24.53 -32.15
N GLY A 275 -8.41 -25.51 -31.58
CA GLY A 275 -6.97 -25.65 -31.76
C GLY A 275 -6.12 -24.54 -31.13
N ASN A 276 -6.71 -23.55 -30.52
CA ASN A 276 -6.04 -22.39 -29.96
C ASN A 276 -5.25 -22.76 -28.70
N VAL A 277 -4.12 -22.08 -28.48
CA VAL A 277 -3.37 -22.16 -27.23
C VAL A 277 -3.72 -20.95 -26.37
N ARG A 278 -4.14 -21.19 -25.13
CA ARG A 278 -4.51 -20.17 -24.14
C ARG A 278 -3.46 -20.09 -23.05
N TYR A 279 -3.02 -18.89 -22.75
CA TYR A 279 -2.09 -18.61 -21.64
C TYR A 279 -2.72 -17.62 -20.70
N LYS A 280 -2.76 -17.94 -19.40
CA LYS A 280 -3.35 -17.09 -18.34
C LYS A 280 -2.36 -16.84 -17.22
N ALA A 281 -2.46 -15.66 -16.61
CA ALA A 281 -1.88 -15.33 -15.32
C ALA A 281 -2.99 -15.04 -14.32
N ARG A 282 -2.80 -15.44 -13.07
CA ARG A 282 -3.74 -15.24 -11.97
C ARG A 282 -3.00 -14.99 -10.69
N GLU A 283 -3.46 -14.02 -9.90
CA GLU A 283 -3.06 -13.79 -8.51
C GLU A 283 -4.27 -13.45 -7.64
N ARG A 284 -4.13 -13.57 -6.31
CA ARG A 284 -5.19 -13.23 -5.37
C ARG A 284 -4.60 -12.56 -4.15
N TYR A 285 -5.10 -11.37 -3.82
CA TYR A 285 -4.60 -10.52 -2.74
C TYR A 285 -5.64 -9.49 -2.30
N SER A 286 -5.32 -8.76 -1.23
CA SER A 286 -6.05 -7.57 -0.79
C SER A 286 -5.09 -6.51 -0.26
N PHE A 287 -5.50 -5.24 -0.37
CA PHE A 287 -4.84 -4.09 0.21
C PHE A 287 -5.82 -3.38 1.14
N GLY A 288 -5.32 -2.77 2.20
CA GLY A 288 -6.11 -1.99 3.13
C GLY A 288 -5.26 -1.50 4.31
N TRP A 289 -5.94 -1.15 5.38
CA TRP A 289 -5.33 -0.70 6.64
C TRP A 289 -6.10 -1.28 7.82
N SER A 290 -5.41 -1.52 8.93
CA SER A 290 -6.01 -1.98 10.19
C SER A 290 -6.03 -0.87 11.22
N ASP A 291 -4.92 -0.13 11.36
CA ASP A 291 -4.83 1.06 12.21
C ASP A 291 -4.59 2.30 11.34
N TRP A 292 -5.53 3.25 11.38
CA TRP A 292 -5.44 4.51 10.67
C TRP A 292 -4.25 5.39 11.13
N ARG A 293 -3.77 5.20 12.38
CA ARG A 293 -2.59 5.90 12.91
C ARG A 293 -1.29 5.55 12.19
N GLY A 294 -1.31 4.47 11.40
CA GLY A 294 -0.18 4.06 10.55
C GLY A 294 0.11 5.00 9.39
N VAL A 295 -0.81 5.92 9.09
CA VAL A 295 -0.67 6.93 8.03
C VAL A 295 -1.20 8.27 8.52
N PHE A 296 -0.49 9.34 8.19
CA PHE A 296 -0.95 10.72 8.30
C PHE A 296 -0.96 11.34 6.91
N GLY A 297 -1.97 12.12 6.57
CA GLY A 297 -2.09 12.67 5.22
C GLY A 297 -2.62 14.10 5.16
N SER A 298 -2.46 14.70 3.99
CA SER A 298 -3.14 15.94 3.59
C SER A 298 -3.52 15.84 2.11
N PRO A 299 -4.74 16.24 1.73
CA PRO A 299 -5.16 16.23 0.34
C PRO A 299 -4.54 17.35 -0.51
N GLY A 300 -3.78 18.27 0.11
CA GLY A 300 -3.36 19.51 -0.54
C GLY A 300 -4.42 20.60 -0.44
N ALA A 301 -4.15 21.80 -0.99
CA ALA A 301 -5.04 22.96 -0.93
C ALA A 301 -5.41 23.47 -2.33
#